data_2d004a4c791624a375121e70711bc779
#
_entry.id   2d004a4c791624a375121e70711bc779
#
_cell.length_a   1.000
_cell.length_b   1.000
_cell.length_c   1.000
_cell.angle_alpha   90.00
_cell.angle_beta   90.00
_cell.angle_gamma   90.00
#
_symmetry.space_group_name_H-M   'P 1'
#
loop_
_entity.id
_entity.type
_entity.pdbx_description
1 polymer ?
#
loop_
_entity_poly.entity_id
_entity_poly.type
_entity_poly.pdbx_seq_one_letter_code
_entity_poly.pdbx_strand_id
1 'polypeptide(L)'
;MVLLLLAAAMLLALTGCSSGAKESQQGQPATVELKLAHFFPSTHPAETELIQPWARAIEEATGGQVKITSYPGETLLKADAIYDGVVTGIADIGLSCFSYTRGRFPVLEVFELPGITYNNSKVASKVAWEGIKKLNPEEVQDTKLMMVLTTGPGDLFTKVPVRSLDDLKGLEVRATGLSAKTLEALGATPVAMPQSEAYEALAKGVVKGNLSPVEVLKGWKHAEVTDYLTRTPFLYNTLFFITMNLDKWNALSPEVQQAIEKVNEKYFEEVAMGLWDKQNEAALKWAVEETGMKVINLSDEETQRWIKLVEPIQEEFVAKMDAKGLNGREILNTVKELADKYNQEYK
;
A
#
# COMPACT_ATOMS: atom_id res chain seq x y z
N MET A 1 88.12 5.54 -25.40
CA MET A 1 89.32 6.01 -24.77
C MET A 1 88.94 6.44 -23.37
N VAL A 2 89.39 5.66 -22.41
CA VAL A 2 89.76 6.00 -21.01
C VAL A 2 88.58 6.15 -20.08
N LEU A 3 88.29 5.22 -19.27
CA LEU A 3 88.91 4.71 -17.98
C LEU A 3 88.42 5.45 -16.74
N LEU A 4 87.75 4.61 -15.87
CA LEU A 4 88.11 4.39 -14.46
C LEU A 4 87.80 5.53 -13.49
N LEU A 5 87.35 5.37 -12.31
CA LEU A 5 87.55 4.49 -11.13
C LEU A 5 86.51 4.80 -10.06
N LEU A 6 85.88 3.81 -9.47
CA LEU A 6 85.87 3.42 -8.06
C LEU A 6 85.94 4.57 -6.99
N ALA A 7 84.96 4.60 -6.09
CA ALA A 7 85.23 4.51 -4.65
C ALA A 7 83.95 4.22 -3.86
N ALA A 8 84.03 3.14 -3.09
CA ALA A 8 83.07 2.70 -2.11
C ALA A 8 83.17 3.55 -0.85
N ALA A 9 82.01 3.89 -0.23
CA ALA A 9 82.00 4.24 1.20
C ALA A 9 80.73 3.67 1.81
N MET A 10 80.91 2.59 2.56
CA MET A 10 79.99 2.11 3.59
C MET A 10 79.90 3.13 4.69
N LEU A 11 78.66 3.47 5.09
CA LEU A 11 78.39 3.96 6.44
C LEU A 11 77.01 3.46 6.89
N LEU A 12 77.08 2.63 7.94
CA LEU A 12 75.94 2.19 8.76
C LEU A 12 75.32 3.41 9.43
N ALA A 13 73.99 3.47 9.42
CA ALA A 13 73.25 4.18 10.44
C ALA A 13 71.88 3.58 10.66
N LEU A 14 71.76 2.82 11.73
CA LEU A 14 70.70 2.81 12.74
C LEU A 14 69.22 2.70 12.32
N THR A 15 68.74 1.53 12.62
CA THR A 15 67.39 1.14 12.98
C THR A 15 66.58 2.23 13.66
N GLY A 16 65.54 2.71 12.99
CA GLY A 16 64.43 3.39 13.60
C GLY A 16 63.18 2.56 13.40
N CYS A 17 62.85 1.67 14.35
CA CYS A 17 61.52 1.06 14.43
C CYS A 17 60.52 2.15 14.82
N SER A 18 59.89 2.76 13.83
CA SER A 18 58.63 3.47 14.02
C SER A 18 57.52 2.43 13.86
N SER A 19 57.03 1.94 14.99
CA SER A 19 55.76 1.23 15.08
C SER A 19 54.64 2.23 14.75
N GLY A 20 54.44 2.47 13.46
CA GLY A 20 53.18 3.08 12.98
C GLY A 20 52.05 2.11 13.30
N ALA A 21 51.33 2.38 14.37
CA ALA A 21 50.03 1.81 14.56
C ALA A 21 49.25 2.05 13.28
N LYS A 22 49.00 1.00 12.49
CA LYS A 22 47.96 1.04 11.49
C LYS A 22 46.67 1.26 12.28
N GLU A 23 46.20 2.49 12.31
CA GLU A 23 44.78 2.71 12.55
C GLU A 23 44.05 1.76 11.60
N SER A 24 43.45 0.73 12.17
CA SER A 24 42.47 -0.08 11.50
C SER A 24 41.39 0.89 11.08
N GLN A 25 41.37 1.27 9.79
CA GLN A 25 40.18 1.79 9.20
C GLN A 25 39.11 0.70 9.48
N GLN A 26 38.29 0.94 10.48
CA GLN A 26 37.04 0.20 10.64
C GLN A 26 36.33 0.36 9.30
N GLY A 27 36.34 -0.72 8.51
CA GLY A 27 35.66 -0.74 7.22
C GLY A 27 34.21 -0.35 7.48
N GLN A 28 33.73 0.68 6.80
CA GLN A 28 32.31 0.96 6.81
C GLN A 28 31.58 -0.35 6.48
N PRO A 29 30.57 -0.73 7.26
CA PRO A 29 29.80 -1.94 6.95
C PRO A 29 29.29 -1.84 5.51
N ALA A 30 29.35 -2.95 4.80
CA ALA A 30 28.93 -2.99 3.39
C ALA A 30 27.46 -2.54 3.29
N THR A 31 27.17 -1.59 2.40
CA THR A 31 25.81 -1.12 2.17
C THR A 31 24.97 -2.25 1.57
N VAL A 32 23.82 -2.51 2.19
CA VAL A 32 22.80 -3.43 1.68
C VAL A 32 21.88 -2.65 0.75
N GLU A 33 21.92 -2.95 -0.54
CA GLU A 33 21.02 -2.36 -1.51
C GLU A 33 19.74 -3.20 -1.64
N LEU A 34 18.57 -2.56 -1.50
CA LEU A 34 17.25 -3.19 -1.54
C LEU A 34 16.42 -2.60 -2.69
N LYS A 35 15.75 -3.47 -3.46
CA LYS A 35 14.84 -3.10 -4.55
C LYS A 35 13.41 -3.08 -4.03
N LEU A 36 12.74 -1.92 -4.16
CA LEU A 36 11.32 -1.77 -3.82
C LEU A 36 10.48 -1.69 -5.09
N ALA A 37 9.56 -2.65 -5.27
CA ALA A 37 8.62 -2.68 -6.38
C ALA A 37 7.26 -2.11 -5.98
N HIS A 38 6.65 -1.26 -6.82
CA HIS A 38 5.26 -0.84 -6.69
C HIS A 38 4.64 -0.43 -8.03
N PHE A 39 3.30 -0.35 -8.06
CA PHE A 39 2.56 -0.10 -9.29
C PHE A 39 2.18 1.38 -9.53
N PHE A 40 2.34 2.25 -8.53
CA PHE A 40 2.02 3.68 -8.68
C PHE A 40 2.94 4.36 -9.69
N PRO A 41 2.42 5.29 -10.52
CA PRO A 41 3.26 6.13 -11.36
C PRO A 41 4.33 6.88 -10.56
N SER A 42 5.47 7.18 -11.17
CA SER A 42 6.59 7.88 -10.51
C SER A 42 6.24 9.29 -10.00
N THR A 43 5.17 9.88 -10.54
CA THR A 43 4.66 11.20 -10.13
C THR A 43 3.54 11.13 -9.09
N HIS A 44 3.10 9.92 -8.74
CA HIS A 44 2.02 9.73 -7.77
C HIS A 44 2.48 10.05 -6.35
N PRO A 45 1.64 10.66 -5.49
CA PRO A 45 2.00 10.96 -4.10
C PRO A 45 2.44 9.75 -3.26
N ALA A 46 1.96 8.55 -3.54
CA ALA A 46 2.49 7.34 -2.89
C ALA A 46 4.00 7.18 -3.09
N GLU A 47 4.52 7.53 -4.28
CA GLU A 47 5.95 7.52 -4.55
C GLU A 47 6.64 8.78 -3.97
N THR A 48 6.11 9.96 -4.27
CA THR A 48 6.81 11.22 -3.99
C THR A 48 6.72 11.69 -2.53
N GLU A 49 5.62 11.37 -1.83
CA GLU A 49 5.36 11.81 -0.46
C GLU A 49 5.56 10.69 0.59
N LEU A 50 5.48 9.40 0.20
CA LEU A 50 5.69 8.28 1.12
C LEU A 50 6.97 7.52 0.80
N ILE A 51 7.06 6.83 -0.35
CA ILE A 51 8.15 5.86 -0.60
C ILE A 51 9.52 6.52 -0.67
N GLN A 52 9.70 7.56 -1.46
CA GLN A 52 10.99 8.25 -1.59
C GLN A 52 11.48 8.88 -0.27
N PRO A 53 10.64 9.62 0.49
CA PRO A 53 11.06 10.16 1.79
C PRO A 53 11.34 9.06 2.83
N TRP A 54 10.51 7.99 2.87
CA TRP A 54 10.71 6.85 3.76
C TRP A 54 12.02 6.11 3.48
N ALA A 55 12.33 5.86 2.20
CA ALA A 55 13.58 5.22 1.80
C ALA A 55 14.81 6.04 2.25
N ARG A 56 14.77 7.37 2.05
CA ARG A 56 15.84 8.27 2.53
C ARG A 56 15.96 8.27 4.05
N ALA A 57 14.84 8.28 4.77
CA ALA A 57 14.86 8.24 6.22
C ALA A 57 15.44 6.94 6.77
N ILE A 58 15.23 5.80 6.11
CA ILE A 58 15.88 4.53 6.43
C ILE A 58 17.39 4.61 6.18
N GLU A 59 17.82 5.14 5.04
CA GLU A 59 19.24 5.32 4.73
C GLU A 59 19.94 6.19 5.80
N GLU A 60 19.33 7.30 6.17
CA GLU A 60 19.83 8.19 7.22
C GLU A 60 19.86 7.51 8.60
N ALA A 61 18.76 6.86 8.99
CA ALA A 61 18.65 6.20 10.31
C ALA A 61 19.61 5.01 10.47
N THR A 62 19.99 4.36 9.36
CA THR A 62 20.94 3.24 9.35
C THR A 62 22.38 3.68 9.08
N GLY A 63 22.65 4.99 9.01
CA GLY A 63 23.98 5.52 8.70
C GLY A 63 24.52 5.07 7.34
N GLY A 64 23.64 4.90 6.34
CA GLY A 64 23.96 4.47 4.98
C GLY A 64 24.17 2.95 4.83
N GLN A 65 23.89 2.15 5.87
CA GLN A 65 24.02 0.69 5.80
C GLN A 65 22.90 0.04 4.96
N VAL A 66 21.73 0.69 4.86
CA VAL A 66 20.63 0.22 4.03
C VAL A 66 20.24 1.33 3.04
N LYS A 67 20.20 0.98 1.77
CA LYS A 67 19.76 1.86 0.69
C LYS A 67 18.65 1.22 -0.10
N ILE A 68 17.52 1.91 -0.26
CA ILE A 68 16.34 1.43 -0.97
C ILE A 68 16.22 2.16 -2.30
N THR A 69 16.15 1.39 -3.39
CA THR A 69 15.88 1.92 -4.74
C THR A 69 14.45 1.57 -5.14
N SER A 70 13.63 2.59 -5.40
CA SER A 70 12.24 2.43 -5.86
C SER A 70 12.16 2.10 -7.35
N TYR A 71 11.26 1.18 -7.70
CA TYR A 71 10.89 0.77 -9.06
C TYR A 71 9.39 1.01 -9.27
N PRO A 72 9.00 2.25 -9.58
CA PRO A 72 7.60 2.64 -9.73
C PRO A 72 6.99 2.14 -11.04
N GLY A 73 5.64 2.18 -11.15
CA GLY A 73 4.93 1.99 -12.41
C GLY A 73 5.08 0.59 -12.99
N GLU A 74 5.15 -0.44 -12.14
CA GLU A 74 5.28 -1.85 -12.58
C GLU A 74 6.57 -2.14 -13.39
N THR A 75 7.61 -1.34 -13.20
CA THR A 75 8.87 -1.50 -13.95
C THR A 75 9.67 -2.73 -13.51
N LEU A 76 9.42 -3.27 -12.32
CA LEU A 76 10.05 -4.50 -11.82
C LEU A 76 9.06 -5.68 -11.76
N LEU A 77 7.85 -5.46 -11.25
CA LEU A 77 6.82 -6.47 -11.06
C LEU A 77 5.44 -5.87 -11.33
N LYS A 78 4.51 -6.68 -11.87
CA LYS A 78 3.11 -6.34 -12.01
C LYS A 78 2.44 -6.23 -10.65
N ALA A 79 1.40 -5.38 -10.52
CA ALA A 79 0.73 -5.08 -9.26
C ALA A 79 0.25 -6.31 -8.48
N ASP A 80 -0.26 -7.32 -9.20
CA ASP A 80 -0.77 -8.58 -8.66
C ASP A 80 0.33 -9.61 -8.35
N ALA A 81 1.55 -9.40 -8.86
CA ALA A 81 2.72 -10.27 -8.64
C ALA A 81 3.68 -9.75 -7.56
N ILE A 82 3.45 -8.54 -7.00
CA ILE A 82 4.41 -7.90 -6.09
C ILE A 82 4.61 -8.71 -4.81
N TYR A 83 3.51 -9.18 -4.16
CA TYR A 83 3.66 -9.92 -2.91
C TYR A 83 4.48 -11.21 -3.10
N ASP A 84 4.11 -12.03 -4.08
CA ASP A 84 4.84 -13.28 -4.38
C ASP A 84 6.25 -13.00 -4.87
N GLY A 85 6.47 -11.89 -5.57
CA GLY A 85 7.80 -11.44 -5.98
C GLY A 85 8.70 -11.05 -4.80
N VAL A 86 8.11 -10.53 -3.70
CA VAL A 86 8.84 -10.29 -2.45
C VAL A 86 9.15 -11.60 -1.74
N VAL A 87 8.17 -12.51 -1.62
CA VAL A 87 8.39 -13.84 -1.01
C VAL A 87 9.52 -14.59 -1.70
N THR A 88 9.55 -14.56 -3.05
CA THR A 88 10.56 -15.26 -3.86
C THR A 88 11.87 -14.49 -4.05
N GLY A 89 11.98 -13.25 -3.57
CA GLY A 89 13.19 -12.43 -3.63
C GLY A 89 13.48 -11.79 -4.99
N ILE A 90 12.48 -11.69 -5.90
CA ILE A 90 12.60 -10.89 -7.14
C ILE A 90 12.67 -9.41 -6.81
N ALA A 91 11.85 -8.94 -5.86
CA ALA A 91 11.98 -7.67 -5.18
C ALA A 91 12.32 -7.91 -3.71
N ASP A 92 13.07 -7.02 -3.09
CA ASP A 92 13.40 -7.10 -1.67
C ASP A 92 12.28 -6.49 -0.80
N ILE A 93 11.61 -5.47 -1.32
CA ILE A 93 10.47 -4.80 -0.70
C ILE A 93 9.37 -4.62 -1.75
N GLY A 94 8.11 -4.65 -1.32
CA GLY A 94 6.97 -4.43 -2.21
C GLY A 94 5.89 -3.57 -1.57
N LEU A 95 5.26 -2.71 -2.37
CA LEU A 95 4.04 -1.98 -2.03
C LEU A 95 2.96 -2.33 -3.04
N SER A 96 1.87 -2.95 -2.58
CA SER A 96 0.69 -3.26 -3.39
C SER A 96 -0.56 -3.45 -2.51
N CYS A 97 -1.67 -3.89 -3.12
CA CYS A 97 -2.89 -4.23 -2.41
C CYS A 97 -2.94 -5.73 -2.11
N PHE A 98 -3.38 -6.10 -0.91
CA PHE A 98 -3.64 -7.51 -0.60
C PHE A 98 -4.74 -8.11 -1.49
N SER A 99 -5.73 -7.30 -1.86
CA SER A 99 -6.85 -7.69 -2.72
C SER A 99 -6.48 -8.01 -4.17
N TYR A 100 -5.26 -7.69 -4.62
CA TYR A 100 -4.78 -8.07 -5.96
C TYR A 100 -4.37 -9.54 -6.03
N THR A 101 -3.95 -10.16 -4.92
CA THR A 101 -3.62 -11.60 -4.85
C THR A 101 -4.80 -12.37 -4.27
N ARG A 102 -5.80 -12.64 -5.12
CA ARG A 102 -7.09 -13.21 -4.71
C ARG A 102 -6.95 -14.52 -3.94
N GLY A 103 -7.64 -14.59 -2.80
CA GLY A 103 -7.75 -15.83 -1.99
C GLY A 103 -6.56 -16.15 -1.13
N ARG A 104 -5.47 -15.40 -1.25
CA ARG A 104 -4.26 -15.59 -0.43
C ARG A 104 -4.45 -15.07 1.00
N PHE A 105 -5.20 -13.98 1.18
CA PHE A 105 -5.33 -13.26 2.44
C PHE A 105 -6.77 -13.23 2.98
N PRO A 106 -7.35 -14.40 3.28
CA PRO A 106 -8.76 -14.48 3.65
C PRO A 106 -9.10 -13.79 4.97
N VAL A 107 -8.20 -13.72 5.95
CA VAL A 107 -8.43 -13.00 7.20
C VAL A 107 -8.42 -11.50 6.97
N LEU A 108 -7.50 -10.99 6.13
CA LEU A 108 -7.36 -9.56 5.85
C LEU A 108 -8.54 -8.97 5.07
N GLU A 109 -9.36 -9.81 4.41
CA GLU A 109 -10.62 -9.36 3.79
C GLU A 109 -11.53 -8.64 4.81
N VAL A 110 -11.39 -8.89 6.12
CA VAL A 110 -12.19 -8.23 7.18
C VAL A 110 -12.06 -6.70 7.15
N PHE A 111 -10.91 -6.17 6.78
CA PHE A 111 -10.66 -4.72 6.72
C PHE A 111 -11.28 -4.05 5.50
N GLU A 112 -11.71 -4.81 4.49
CA GLU A 112 -12.35 -4.33 3.26
C GLU A 112 -13.86 -4.67 3.21
N LEU A 113 -14.44 -5.21 4.30
CA LEU A 113 -15.86 -5.59 4.35
C LEU A 113 -16.78 -4.37 4.17
N PRO A 114 -17.78 -4.44 3.28
CA PRO A 114 -18.77 -3.38 3.17
C PRO A 114 -19.61 -3.28 4.45
N GLY A 115 -20.12 -2.07 4.73
CA GLY A 115 -20.90 -1.80 5.94
C GLY A 115 -20.08 -1.57 7.21
N ILE A 116 -18.76 -1.76 7.19
CA ILE A 116 -17.85 -1.20 8.20
C ILE A 116 -17.44 0.18 7.68
N THR A 117 -17.77 1.23 8.42
CA THR A 117 -17.51 2.60 7.99
C THR A 117 -16.32 3.19 8.71
N TYR A 118 -15.49 3.90 7.96
CA TYR A 118 -14.36 4.66 8.45
C TYR A 118 -14.56 6.13 8.07
N ASN A 119 -14.30 7.06 9.00
CA ASN A 119 -14.47 8.49 8.72
C ASN A 119 -13.54 8.98 7.60
N ASN A 120 -12.32 8.41 7.53
CA ASN A 120 -11.26 8.81 6.61
C ASN A 120 -10.19 7.73 6.48
N SER A 121 -9.15 7.97 5.67
CA SER A 121 -8.05 7.00 5.48
C SER A 121 -7.21 6.81 6.73
N LYS A 122 -7.09 7.85 7.54
CA LYS A 122 -6.35 7.81 8.82
C LYS A 122 -6.97 6.79 9.78
N VAL A 123 -8.30 6.85 9.95
CA VAL A 123 -9.05 5.87 10.76
C VAL A 123 -8.87 4.47 10.21
N ALA A 124 -9.15 4.28 8.91
CA ALA A 124 -9.08 2.97 8.28
C ALA A 124 -7.67 2.34 8.38
N SER A 125 -6.63 3.14 8.17
CA SER A 125 -5.23 2.68 8.30
C SER A 125 -4.87 2.29 9.73
N LYS A 126 -5.31 3.10 10.71
CA LYS A 126 -5.07 2.79 12.13
C LYS A 126 -5.77 1.50 12.56
N VAL A 127 -7.03 1.33 12.15
CA VAL A 127 -7.80 0.09 12.39
C VAL A 127 -7.09 -1.12 11.77
N ALA A 128 -6.64 -1.01 10.53
CA ALA A 128 -5.95 -2.11 9.86
C ALA A 128 -4.61 -2.45 10.55
N TRP A 129 -3.79 -1.44 10.86
CA TRP A 129 -2.48 -1.67 11.48
C TRP A 129 -2.58 -2.30 12.86
N GLU A 130 -3.44 -1.76 13.73
CA GLU A 130 -3.68 -2.31 15.06
C GLU A 130 -4.43 -3.66 15.02
N GLY A 131 -5.36 -3.80 14.09
CA GLY A 131 -6.11 -5.05 13.88
C GLY A 131 -5.19 -6.19 13.42
N ILE A 132 -4.30 -5.96 12.46
CA ILE A 132 -3.33 -6.98 12.02
C ILE A 132 -2.39 -7.37 13.15
N LYS A 133 -1.87 -6.41 13.91
CA LYS A 133 -1.05 -6.70 15.10
C LYS A 133 -1.80 -7.55 16.13
N LYS A 134 -3.07 -7.26 16.38
CA LYS A 134 -3.90 -7.98 17.35
C LYS A 134 -4.29 -9.39 16.85
N LEU A 135 -4.68 -9.52 15.59
CA LEU A 135 -5.10 -10.79 14.98
C LEU A 135 -3.91 -11.69 14.63
N ASN A 136 -2.75 -11.12 14.35
CA ASN A 136 -1.50 -11.79 13.97
C ASN A 136 -1.72 -12.92 12.94
N PRO A 137 -2.33 -12.64 11.75
CA PRO A 137 -2.71 -13.68 10.81
C PRO A 137 -1.49 -14.38 10.19
N GLU A 138 -1.54 -15.71 10.09
CA GLU A 138 -0.46 -16.53 9.53
C GLU A 138 -0.15 -16.16 8.06
N GLU A 139 -1.16 -15.70 7.34
CA GLU A 139 -1.11 -15.42 5.91
C GLU A 139 -0.14 -14.30 5.49
N VAL A 140 0.42 -13.54 6.44
CA VAL A 140 1.42 -12.48 6.19
C VAL A 140 2.75 -12.75 6.89
N GLN A 141 2.95 -13.93 7.49
CA GLN A 141 4.17 -14.24 8.26
C GLN A 141 5.33 -14.75 7.39
N ASP A 142 5.09 -15.00 6.10
CA ASP A 142 6.12 -15.37 5.12
C ASP A 142 6.92 -14.16 4.58
N THR A 143 6.59 -12.95 5.06
CA THR A 143 7.33 -11.71 4.82
C THR A 143 7.45 -10.89 6.11
N LYS A 144 8.35 -9.91 6.15
CA LYS A 144 8.35 -8.89 7.20
C LYS A 144 7.41 -7.77 6.81
N LEU A 145 6.25 -7.71 7.42
CA LEU A 145 5.34 -6.59 7.23
C LEU A 145 5.94 -5.32 7.85
N MET A 146 6.21 -4.32 7.00
CA MET A 146 6.83 -3.06 7.38
C MET A 146 5.78 -2.05 7.83
N MET A 147 4.66 -2.00 7.09
CA MET A 147 3.56 -1.09 7.37
C MET A 147 2.34 -1.50 6.54
N VAL A 148 1.15 -1.14 7.01
CA VAL A 148 -0.09 -1.22 6.21
C VAL A 148 -0.79 0.13 6.21
N LEU A 149 -1.49 0.44 5.15
CA LEU A 149 -2.29 1.65 5.02
C LEU A 149 -3.55 1.35 4.18
N THR A 150 -4.58 2.16 4.32
CA THR A 150 -5.82 1.99 3.54
C THR A 150 -6.22 3.29 2.86
N THR A 151 -6.99 3.17 1.77
CA THR A 151 -7.49 4.34 1.04
C THR A 151 -8.53 5.15 1.79
N GLY A 152 -9.11 4.59 2.86
CA GLY A 152 -10.35 5.12 3.44
C GLY A 152 -11.54 4.85 2.53
N PRO A 153 -12.71 5.47 2.83
CA PRO A 153 -13.93 5.28 2.06
C PRO A 153 -13.75 5.63 0.58
N GLY A 154 -14.27 4.76 -0.29
CA GLY A 154 -14.31 4.97 -1.73
C GLY A 154 -15.70 5.27 -2.24
N ASP A 155 -15.77 5.74 -3.49
CA ASP A 155 -17.00 6.09 -4.17
C ASP A 155 -17.09 5.43 -5.54
N LEU A 156 -18.26 5.48 -6.15
CA LEU A 156 -18.52 4.93 -7.48
C LEU A 156 -18.34 6.02 -8.54
N PHE A 157 -17.40 5.84 -9.46
CA PHE A 157 -17.15 6.73 -10.61
C PHE A 157 -17.69 6.09 -11.87
N THR A 158 -18.52 6.81 -12.65
CA THR A 158 -19.22 6.23 -13.80
C THR A 158 -19.31 7.19 -14.98
N LYS A 159 -19.47 6.61 -16.19
CA LYS A 159 -19.77 7.35 -17.43
C LYS A 159 -21.24 7.73 -17.54
N VAL A 160 -22.10 7.04 -16.81
CA VAL A 160 -23.55 7.26 -16.76
C VAL A 160 -23.98 7.56 -15.33
N PRO A 161 -25.05 8.33 -15.13
CA PRO A 161 -25.49 8.65 -13.76
C PRO A 161 -26.03 7.40 -13.05
N VAL A 162 -25.59 7.17 -11.81
CA VAL A 162 -26.09 6.10 -10.94
C VAL A 162 -26.72 6.77 -9.71
N ARG A 163 -28.05 6.72 -9.62
CA ARG A 163 -28.83 7.33 -8.52
C ARG A 163 -29.59 6.30 -7.70
N SER A 164 -29.65 5.08 -8.21
CA SER A 164 -30.41 3.97 -7.61
C SER A 164 -29.78 2.63 -7.97
N LEU A 165 -30.25 1.54 -7.33
CA LEU A 165 -29.88 0.18 -7.68
C LEU A 165 -30.28 -0.18 -9.12
N ASP A 166 -31.38 0.40 -9.62
CA ASP A 166 -31.83 0.13 -10.98
C ASP A 166 -30.85 0.66 -12.04
N ASP A 167 -30.20 1.81 -11.77
CA ASP A 167 -29.17 2.38 -12.64
C ASP A 167 -27.87 1.55 -12.63
N LEU A 168 -27.63 0.82 -11.53
CA LEU A 168 -26.43 -0.01 -11.36
C LEU A 168 -26.57 -1.39 -11.97
N LYS A 169 -27.80 -1.85 -12.20
CA LYS A 169 -28.10 -3.21 -12.64
C LYS A 169 -27.42 -3.55 -13.97
N GLY A 170 -26.53 -4.55 -13.94
CA GLY A 170 -25.79 -5.05 -15.11
C GLY A 170 -24.71 -4.10 -15.62
N LEU A 171 -24.45 -2.97 -14.93
CA LEU A 171 -23.37 -2.05 -15.29
C LEU A 171 -22.02 -2.71 -15.06
N GLU A 172 -21.16 -2.71 -16.08
CA GLU A 172 -19.78 -3.21 -15.94
C GLU A 172 -18.97 -2.19 -15.14
N VAL A 173 -18.57 -2.61 -13.93
CA VAL A 173 -17.80 -1.77 -13.00
C VAL A 173 -16.49 -2.46 -12.62
N ARG A 174 -15.39 -1.74 -12.77
CA ARG A 174 -14.11 -2.20 -12.28
C ARG A 174 -14.15 -2.38 -10.76
N ALA A 175 -13.62 -3.50 -10.29
CA ALA A 175 -13.51 -3.84 -8.88
C ALA A 175 -12.22 -4.61 -8.58
N THR A 176 -11.93 -4.84 -7.30
CA THR A 176 -10.84 -5.71 -6.85
C THR A 176 -11.29 -6.50 -5.61
N GLY A 177 -10.72 -7.68 -5.43
CA GLY A 177 -10.93 -8.47 -4.21
C GLY A 177 -12.41 -8.55 -3.81
N LEU A 178 -12.69 -8.18 -2.57
CA LEU A 178 -14.03 -8.25 -1.98
C LEU A 178 -15.02 -7.26 -2.61
N SER A 179 -14.56 -6.13 -3.14
CA SER A 179 -15.44 -5.15 -3.79
C SER A 179 -16.14 -5.69 -5.03
N ALA A 180 -15.59 -6.73 -5.69
CA ALA A 180 -16.29 -7.45 -6.75
C ALA A 180 -17.56 -8.10 -6.21
N LYS A 181 -17.49 -8.78 -5.08
CA LYS A 181 -18.66 -9.40 -4.41
C LYS A 181 -19.68 -8.35 -3.95
N THR A 182 -19.19 -7.21 -3.45
CA THR A 182 -20.04 -6.08 -3.10
C THR A 182 -20.86 -5.59 -4.30
N LEU A 183 -20.22 -5.41 -5.46
CA LEU A 183 -20.90 -4.99 -6.69
C LEU A 183 -21.89 -6.05 -7.22
N GLU A 184 -21.55 -7.34 -7.14
CA GLU A 184 -22.47 -8.43 -7.50
C GLU A 184 -23.75 -8.40 -6.63
N ALA A 185 -23.59 -8.21 -5.31
CA ALA A 185 -24.71 -8.10 -4.38
C ALA A 185 -25.63 -6.91 -4.69
N LEU A 186 -25.08 -5.83 -5.26
CA LEU A 186 -25.81 -4.65 -5.70
C LEU A 186 -26.40 -4.78 -7.12
N GLY A 187 -26.14 -5.90 -7.82
CA GLY A 187 -26.65 -6.17 -9.16
C GLY A 187 -25.81 -5.63 -10.31
N ALA A 188 -24.62 -5.08 -10.05
CA ALA A 188 -23.66 -4.71 -11.07
C ALA A 188 -22.91 -5.93 -11.64
N THR A 189 -22.18 -5.73 -12.72
CA THR A 189 -21.28 -6.72 -13.32
C THR A 189 -19.83 -6.32 -13.00
N PRO A 190 -19.18 -6.92 -12.00
CA PRO A 190 -17.82 -6.56 -11.66
C PRO A 190 -16.82 -7.09 -12.68
N VAL A 191 -15.85 -6.27 -13.05
CA VAL A 191 -14.70 -6.63 -13.88
C VAL A 191 -13.43 -6.40 -13.06
N ALA A 192 -12.78 -7.49 -12.68
CA ALA A 192 -11.62 -7.41 -11.81
C ALA A 192 -10.33 -7.11 -12.57
N MET A 193 -9.65 -6.06 -12.14
CA MET A 193 -8.33 -5.67 -12.65
C MET A 193 -7.60 -4.76 -11.65
N PRO A 194 -6.25 -4.70 -11.69
CA PRO A 194 -5.47 -3.72 -10.94
C PRO A 194 -5.82 -2.28 -11.36
N GLN A 195 -5.47 -1.30 -10.50
CA GLN A 195 -5.71 0.12 -10.77
C GLN A 195 -4.93 0.61 -12.00
N SER A 196 -3.76 0.05 -12.27
CA SER A 196 -2.92 0.36 -13.44
C SER A 196 -3.62 0.12 -14.79
N GLU A 197 -4.62 -0.77 -14.85
CA GLU A 197 -5.37 -1.11 -16.06
C GLU A 197 -6.70 -0.34 -16.18
N ALA A 198 -7.17 0.28 -15.08
CA ALA A 198 -8.54 0.81 -14.99
C ALA A 198 -8.79 1.99 -15.93
N TYR A 199 -7.82 2.90 -16.11
CA TYR A 199 -7.96 4.04 -17.02
C TYR A 199 -8.24 3.57 -18.47
N GLU A 200 -7.43 2.64 -18.97
CA GLU A 200 -7.57 2.10 -20.32
C GLU A 200 -8.90 1.34 -20.51
N ALA A 201 -9.30 0.58 -19.49
CA ALA A 201 -10.57 -0.14 -19.51
C ALA A 201 -11.77 0.83 -19.57
N LEU A 202 -11.74 1.92 -18.80
CA LEU A 202 -12.70 3.00 -18.86
C LEU A 202 -12.67 3.72 -20.21
N ALA A 203 -11.50 4.13 -20.68
CA ALA A 203 -11.34 4.85 -21.95
C ALA A 203 -11.91 4.05 -23.14
N LYS A 204 -11.61 2.76 -23.21
CA LYS A 204 -12.08 1.83 -24.24
C LYS A 204 -13.54 1.36 -24.03
N GLY A 205 -14.15 1.68 -22.89
CA GLY A 205 -15.52 1.29 -22.58
C GLY A 205 -15.72 -0.19 -22.24
N VAL A 206 -14.64 -0.90 -21.88
CA VAL A 206 -14.69 -2.27 -21.31
C VAL A 206 -15.45 -2.26 -19.99
N VAL A 207 -15.26 -1.22 -19.21
CA VAL A 207 -16.07 -0.92 -18.02
C VAL A 207 -16.71 0.46 -18.16
N LYS A 208 -17.84 0.66 -17.51
CA LYS A 208 -18.57 1.92 -17.46
C LYS A 208 -18.40 2.65 -16.13
N GLY A 209 -17.77 2.01 -15.17
CA GLY A 209 -17.50 2.57 -13.85
C GLY A 209 -16.31 1.94 -13.16
N ASN A 210 -15.93 2.56 -12.05
CA ASN A 210 -14.87 2.11 -11.16
C ASN A 210 -15.30 2.39 -9.71
N LEU A 211 -15.24 1.38 -8.85
CA LEU A 211 -15.39 1.52 -7.41
C LEU A 211 -13.99 1.67 -6.81
N SER A 212 -13.66 2.86 -6.31
CA SER A 212 -12.30 3.25 -5.94
C SER A 212 -12.29 4.46 -4.98
N PRO A 213 -11.15 4.78 -4.34
CA PRO A 213 -11.02 6.03 -3.59
C PRO A 213 -11.03 7.24 -4.53
N VAL A 214 -11.40 8.40 -3.97
CA VAL A 214 -11.58 9.64 -4.76
C VAL A 214 -10.29 10.14 -5.41
N GLU A 215 -9.13 9.86 -4.82
CA GLU A 215 -7.83 10.28 -5.34
C GLU A 215 -7.57 9.84 -6.79
N VAL A 216 -8.16 8.69 -7.22
CA VAL A 216 -7.98 8.17 -8.57
C VAL A 216 -8.46 9.13 -9.66
N LEU A 217 -9.38 10.04 -9.32
CA LEU A 217 -9.88 11.04 -10.25
C LEU A 217 -8.75 11.91 -10.80
N LYS A 218 -7.79 12.28 -9.94
CA LYS A 218 -6.64 13.10 -10.30
C LYS A 218 -5.36 12.28 -10.45
N GLY A 219 -5.00 11.47 -9.45
CA GLY A 219 -3.77 10.68 -9.42
C GLY A 219 -3.65 9.68 -10.57
N TRP A 220 -4.78 9.15 -11.03
CA TRP A 220 -4.89 8.21 -12.15
C TRP A 220 -5.70 8.76 -13.34
N LYS A 221 -6.03 10.04 -13.32
CA LYS A 221 -6.75 10.76 -14.38
C LYS A 221 -8.14 10.21 -14.71
N HIS A 222 -8.80 9.53 -13.78
CA HIS A 222 -10.10 8.92 -14.05
C HIS A 222 -11.19 9.95 -14.34
N ALA A 223 -11.07 11.20 -13.87
CA ALA A 223 -12.01 12.27 -14.24
C ALA A 223 -11.96 12.68 -15.74
N GLU A 224 -10.95 12.23 -16.50
CA GLU A 224 -10.91 12.40 -17.94
C GLU A 224 -11.80 11.39 -18.69
N VAL A 225 -12.17 10.29 -18.03
CA VAL A 225 -12.88 9.14 -18.62
C VAL A 225 -14.14 8.73 -17.85
N THR A 226 -14.56 9.52 -16.86
CA THR A 226 -15.81 9.36 -16.09
C THR A 226 -16.44 10.73 -15.85
N ASP A 227 -17.78 10.79 -15.81
CA ASP A 227 -18.54 12.04 -15.73
C ASP A 227 -19.27 12.21 -14.39
N TYR A 228 -19.47 11.12 -13.66
CA TYR A 228 -20.29 11.07 -12.44
C TYR A 228 -19.52 10.42 -11.29
N LEU A 229 -19.73 11.01 -10.10
CA LEU A 229 -19.31 10.45 -8.83
C LEU A 229 -20.55 10.24 -7.96
N THR A 230 -20.89 8.98 -7.67
CA THR A 230 -21.94 8.64 -6.71
C THR A 230 -21.30 8.34 -5.35
N ARG A 231 -21.73 9.07 -4.30
CA ARG A 231 -21.20 8.95 -2.95
C ARG A 231 -21.65 7.64 -2.32
N THR A 232 -20.69 6.75 -2.03
CA THR A 232 -20.94 5.42 -1.47
C THR A 232 -19.91 5.03 -0.40
N PRO A 233 -19.69 5.85 0.65
CA PRO A 233 -18.58 5.68 1.60
C PRO A 233 -18.67 4.43 2.47
N PHE A 234 -19.72 3.63 2.31
CA PHE A 234 -19.98 2.38 3.03
C PHE A 234 -19.67 1.11 2.22
N LEU A 235 -19.21 1.25 0.97
CA LEU A 235 -19.01 0.09 0.07
C LEU A 235 -17.58 -0.38 -0.03
N TYR A 236 -16.61 0.51 0.13
CA TYR A 236 -15.24 0.24 -0.32
C TYR A 236 -14.19 0.98 0.50
N ASN A 237 -13.15 0.26 0.80
CA ASN A 237 -11.79 0.72 1.05
C ASN A 237 -10.83 -0.37 0.59
N THR A 238 -9.55 -0.06 0.43
CA THR A 238 -8.54 -1.04 0.02
C THR A 238 -7.35 -1.00 0.96
N LEU A 239 -6.93 -2.19 1.36
CA LEU A 239 -5.80 -2.42 2.24
C LEU A 239 -4.52 -2.61 1.43
N PHE A 240 -3.53 -1.75 1.67
CA PHE A 240 -2.19 -1.84 1.11
C PHE A 240 -1.21 -2.43 2.11
N PHE A 241 -0.18 -3.06 1.59
CA PHE A 241 0.99 -3.48 2.35
C PHE A 241 2.25 -2.77 1.86
N ILE A 242 3.19 -2.53 2.77
CA ILE A 242 4.62 -2.42 2.51
C ILE A 242 5.25 -3.59 3.24
N THR A 243 5.85 -4.52 2.49
CA THR A 243 6.42 -5.75 3.04
C THR A 243 7.81 -6.01 2.48
N MET A 244 8.64 -6.68 3.26
CA MET A 244 10.03 -7.01 2.92
C MET A 244 10.23 -8.52 2.91
N ASN A 245 11.07 -9.01 2.02
CA ASN A 245 11.52 -10.40 2.00
C ASN A 245 12.10 -10.80 3.36
N LEU A 246 11.63 -11.92 3.92
CA LEU A 246 11.95 -12.32 5.29
C LEU A 246 13.43 -12.67 5.47
N ASP A 247 14.05 -13.31 4.48
CA ASP A 247 15.48 -13.65 4.55
C ASP A 247 16.35 -12.39 4.51
N LYS A 248 15.96 -11.40 3.69
CA LYS A 248 16.65 -10.10 3.65
C LYS A 248 16.53 -9.36 4.97
N TRP A 249 15.34 -9.37 5.58
CA TRP A 249 15.11 -8.79 6.90
C TRP A 249 15.97 -9.48 7.97
N ASN A 250 15.96 -10.79 8.00
CA ASN A 250 16.69 -11.58 9.00
C ASN A 250 18.23 -11.50 8.85
N ALA A 251 18.71 -11.12 7.67
CA ALA A 251 20.13 -10.88 7.43
C ALA A 251 20.65 -9.53 7.96
N LEU A 252 19.75 -8.60 8.31
CA LEU A 252 20.12 -7.31 8.91
C LEU A 252 20.47 -7.47 10.38
N SER A 253 21.41 -6.65 10.87
CA SER A 253 21.73 -6.65 12.31
C SER A 253 20.54 -6.15 13.14
N PRO A 254 20.44 -6.56 14.42
CA PRO A 254 19.35 -6.10 15.30
C PRO A 254 19.27 -4.57 15.43
N GLU A 255 20.41 -3.89 15.39
CA GLU A 255 20.48 -2.43 15.46
C GLU A 255 19.88 -1.79 14.21
N VAL A 256 20.17 -2.35 13.01
CA VAL A 256 19.60 -1.89 11.74
C VAL A 256 18.11 -2.17 11.69
N GLN A 257 17.67 -3.36 12.10
CA GLN A 257 16.25 -3.70 12.21
C GLN A 257 15.49 -2.72 13.10
N GLN A 258 16.04 -2.42 14.29
CA GLN A 258 15.43 -1.47 15.23
C GLN A 258 15.36 -0.04 14.66
N ALA A 259 16.40 0.39 13.94
CA ALA A 259 16.40 1.70 13.28
C ALA A 259 15.30 1.78 12.22
N ILE A 260 15.14 0.74 11.39
CA ILE A 260 14.08 0.65 10.38
C ILE A 260 12.69 0.63 11.03
N GLU A 261 12.49 -0.15 12.09
CA GLU A 261 11.19 -0.21 12.78
C GLU A 261 10.77 1.16 13.35
N LYS A 262 11.71 1.92 13.93
CA LYS A 262 11.41 3.30 14.38
C LYS A 262 11.03 4.23 13.23
N VAL A 263 11.68 4.10 12.08
CA VAL A 263 11.31 4.87 10.88
C VAL A 263 9.92 4.47 10.39
N ASN A 264 9.62 3.16 10.37
CA ASN A 264 8.30 2.65 9.96
C ASN A 264 7.18 3.20 10.85
N GLU A 265 7.34 3.13 12.18
CA GLU A 265 6.36 3.68 13.13
C GLU A 265 6.14 5.19 12.91
N LYS A 266 7.24 5.95 12.79
CA LYS A 266 7.17 7.38 12.53
C LYS A 266 6.44 7.69 11.21
N TYR A 267 6.82 7.04 10.13
CA TYR A 267 6.22 7.29 8.80
C TYR A 267 4.78 6.81 8.72
N PHE A 268 4.42 5.75 9.42
CA PHE A 268 3.03 5.34 9.55
C PHE A 268 2.18 6.46 10.18
N GLU A 269 2.58 6.98 11.35
CA GLU A 269 1.80 7.97 12.10
C GLU A 269 1.79 9.36 11.42
N GLU A 270 2.91 9.78 10.83
CA GLU A 270 3.04 11.13 10.28
C GLU A 270 2.61 11.26 8.81
N VAL A 271 2.71 10.18 8.03
CA VAL A 271 2.52 10.23 6.58
C VAL A 271 1.52 9.20 6.07
N ALA A 272 1.79 7.90 6.28
CA ALA A 272 1.11 6.85 5.55
C ALA A 272 -0.39 6.77 5.86
N MET A 273 -0.78 6.84 7.14
CA MET A 273 -2.18 6.69 7.51
C MET A 273 -3.09 7.83 7.02
N GLY A 274 -2.55 9.04 6.81
CA GLY A 274 -3.29 10.18 6.28
C GLY A 274 -2.99 10.51 4.81
N LEU A 275 -2.21 9.67 4.13
CA LEU A 275 -1.74 9.92 2.77
C LEU A 275 -2.88 10.22 1.79
N TRP A 276 -3.96 9.46 1.87
CA TRP A 276 -5.08 9.54 0.93
C TRP A 276 -6.05 10.69 1.23
N ASP A 277 -6.16 11.16 2.47
CA ASP A 277 -7.15 12.16 2.85
C ASP A 277 -6.93 13.49 2.12
N LYS A 278 -5.68 13.98 2.10
CA LYS A 278 -5.31 15.19 1.35
C LYS A 278 -5.53 15.03 -0.15
N GLN A 279 -5.21 13.85 -0.68
CA GLN A 279 -5.36 13.54 -2.10
C GLN A 279 -6.83 13.43 -2.49
N ASN A 280 -7.67 12.79 -1.65
CA ASN A 280 -9.11 12.68 -1.88
C ASN A 280 -9.76 14.06 -1.95
N GLU A 281 -9.44 14.96 -1.00
CA GLU A 281 -9.96 16.34 -0.99
C GLU A 281 -9.53 17.12 -2.25
N ALA A 282 -8.24 17.09 -2.56
CA ALA A 282 -7.69 17.80 -3.73
C ALA A 282 -8.21 17.23 -5.07
N ALA A 283 -8.41 15.91 -5.14
CA ALA A 283 -8.92 15.25 -6.34
C ALA A 283 -10.41 15.54 -6.56
N LEU A 284 -11.22 15.52 -5.51
CA LEU A 284 -12.65 15.85 -5.60
C LEU A 284 -12.84 17.29 -6.06
N LYS A 285 -12.16 18.24 -5.42
CA LYS A 285 -12.21 19.64 -5.80
C LYS A 285 -11.83 19.84 -7.26
N TRP A 286 -10.69 19.31 -7.67
CA TRP A 286 -10.21 19.40 -9.05
C TRP A 286 -11.18 18.76 -10.05
N ALA A 287 -11.72 17.57 -9.76
CA ALA A 287 -12.66 16.90 -10.65
C ALA A 287 -13.97 17.70 -10.84
N VAL A 288 -14.48 18.30 -9.78
CA VAL A 288 -15.70 19.12 -9.87
C VAL A 288 -15.45 20.45 -10.60
N GLU A 289 -14.39 21.18 -10.21
CA GLU A 289 -14.10 22.53 -10.69
C GLU A 289 -13.51 22.56 -12.11
N GLU A 290 -12.61 21.61 -12.43
CA GLU A 290 -11.84 21.64 -13.69
C GLU A 290 -12.38 20.67 -14.75
N THR A 291 -12.99 19.54 -14.36
CA THR A 291 -13.53 18.58 -15.34
C THR A 291 -15.05 18.60 -15.43
N GLY A 292 -15.73 19.30 -14.52
CA GLY A 292 -17.19 19.39 -14.51
C GLY A 292 -17.88 18.11 -14.03
N MET A 293 -17.18 17.26 -13.29
CA MET A 293 -17.72 16.02 -12.73
C MET A 293 -18.96 16.28 -11.88
N LYS A 294 -20.00 15.48 -12.08
CA LYS A 294 -21.29 15.62 -11.39
C LYS A 294 -21.33 14.71 -10.18
N VAL A 295 -21.45 15.31 -8.99
CA VAL A 295 -21.59 14.56 -7.73
C VAL A 295 -23.05 14.18 -7.52
N ILE A 296 -23.29 12.91 -7.24
CA ILE A 296 -24.60 12.33 -6.93
C ILE A 296 -24.57 11.84 -5.48
N ASN A 297 -25.51 12.31 -4.68
CA ASN A 297 -25.77 11.77 -3.37
C ASN A 297 -27.00 10.87 -3.46
N LEU A 298 -26.88 9.64 -2.96
CA LEU A 298 -28.03 8.74 -2.86
C LEU A 298 -29.03 9.31 -1.85
N SER A 299 -30.32 9.07 -2.05
CA SER A 299 -31.31 9.34 -1.00
C SER A 299 -31.06 8.40 0.20
N ASP A 300 -31.58 8.78 1.37
CA ASP A 300 -31.47 7.94 2.58
C ASP A 300 -32.11 6.56 2.33
N GLU A 301 -33.26 6.51 1.61
CA GLU A 301 -33.94 5.28 1.25
C GLU A 301 -33.05 4.37 0.37
N GLU A 302 -32.45 4.94 -0.69
CA GLU A 302 -31.52 4.17 -1.54
C GLU A 302 -30.28 3.72 -0.76
N THR A 303 -29.70 4.58 0.06
CA THR A 303 -28.56 4.23 0.91
C THR A 303 -28.89 3.03 1.80
N GLN A 304 -30.05 3.00 2.44
CA GLN A 304 -30.49 1.87 3.27
C GLN A 304 -30.73 0.62 2.44
N ARG A 305 -31.29 0.74 1.23
CA ARG A 305 -31.46 -0.40 0.31
C ARG A 305 -30.11 -1.01 -0.08
N TRP A 306 -29.11 -0.19 -0.40
CA TRP A 306 -27.75 -0.65 -0.74
C TRP A 306 -27.09 -1.35 0.44
N ILE A 307 -27.10 -0.74 1.64
CA ILE A 307 -26.52 -1.31 2.86
C ILE A 307 -27.13 -2.68 3.15
N LYS A 308 -28.46 -2.82 3.07
CA LYS A 308 -29.14 -4.09 3.31
C LYS A 308 -28.72 -5.22 2.37
N LEU A 309 -28.38 -4.90 1.12
CA LEU A 309 -27.93 -5.90 0.15
C LEU A 309 -26.50 -6.37 0.38
N VAL A 310 -25.64 -5.51 0.94
CA VAL A 310 -24.22 -5.84 1.19
C VAL A 310 -23.97 -6.38 2.61
N GLU A 311 -24.88 -6.14 3.55
CA GLU A 311 -24.78 -6.60 4.94
C GLU A 311 -24.53 -8.11 5.06
N PRO A 312 -25.19 -9.02 4.27
CA PRO A 312 -24.93 -10.45 4.34
C PRO A 312 -23.48 -10.86 4.06
N ILE A 313 -22.69 -10.02 3.37
CA ILE A 313 -21.28 -10.31 3.05
C ILE A 313 -20.45 -10.46 4.34
N GLN A 314 -20.80 -9.75 5.41
CA GLN A 314 -20.12 -9.87 6.71
C GLN A 314 -20.37 -11.25 7.35
N GLU A 315 -21.60 -11.76 7.27
CA GLU A 315 -21.95 -13.10 7.80
C GLU A 315 -21.30 -14.21 6.95
N GLU A 316 -21.24 -14.03 5.64
CA GLU A 316 -20.53 -14.95 4.76
C GLU A 316 -19.01 -14.98 5.04
N PHE A 317 -18.41 -13.83 5.38
CA PHE A 317 -17.03 -13.77 5.86
C PHE A 317 -16.87 -14.58 7.14
N VAL A 318 -17.74 -14.40 8.13
CA VAL A 318 -17.71 -15.18 9.39
C VAL A 318 -17.77 -16.67 9.10
N ALA A 319 -18.75 -17.11 8.30
CA ALA A 319 -18.90 -18.52 7.94
C ALA A 319 -17.66 -19.07 7.19
N LYS A 320 -17.04 -18.26 6.32
CA LYS A 320 -15.81 -18.62 5.61
C LYS A 320 -14.63 -18.81 6.57
N MET A 321 -14.51 -17.96 7.58
CA MET A 321 -13.45 -18.07 8.59
C MET A 321 -13.68 -19.27 9.51
N ASP A 322 -14.92 -19.48 9.96
CA ASP A 322 -15.28 -20.63 10.80
C ASP A 322 -15.02 -21.96 10.09
N ALA A 323 -15.31 -22.05 8.78
CA ALA A 323 -15.00 -23.21 7.95
C ALA A 323 -13.49 -23.50 7.83
N LYS A 324 -12.64 -22.50 8.07
CA LYS A 324 -11.16 -22.63 8.13
C LYS A 324 -10.64 -22.93 9.54
N GLY A 325 -11.52 -23.10 10.53
CA GLY A 325 -11.15 -23.32 11.91
C GLY A 325 -10.71 -22.05 12.66
N LEU A 326 -11.01 -20.88 12.09
CA LEU A 326 -10.77 -19.58 12.72
C LEU A 326 -12.06 -19.08 13.37
N ASN A 327 -11.95 -18.21 14.38
CA ASN A 327 -13.12 -17.58 14.99
C ASN A 327 -13.54 -16.35 14.18
N GLY A 328 -14.35 -16.56 13.13
CA GLY A 328 -14.75 -15.48 12.20
C GLY A 328 -15.50 -14.35 12.90
N ARG A 329 -16.33 -14.68 13.89
CA ARG A 329 -17.08 -13.67 14.67
C ARG A 329 -16.16 -12.80 15.51
N GLU A 330 -15.16 -13.35 16.14
CA GLU A 330 -14.18 -12.60 16.92
C GLU A 330 -13.33 -11.69 16.03
N ILE A 331 -12.90 -12.20 14.86
CA ILE A 331 -12.17 -11.41 13.86
C ILE A 331 -12.99 -10.18 13.44
N LEU A 332 -14.26 -10.39 13.05
CA LEU A 332 -15.15 -9.31 12.63
C LEU A 332 -15.39 -8.30 13.77
N ASN A 333 -15.67 -8.77 14.98
CA ASN A 333 -15.93 -7.90 16.13
C ASN A 333 -14.68 -7.08 16.50
N THR A 334 -13.48 -7.67 16.44
CA THR A 334 -12.22 -6.96 16.67
C THR A 334 -12.10 -5.74 15.76
N VAL A 335 -12.40 -5.89 14.48
CA VAL A 335 -12.29 -4.78 13.51
C VAL A 335 -13.38 -3.74 13.74
N LYS A 336 -14.62 -4.14 14.04
CA LYS A 336 -15.72 -3.22 14.37
C LYS A 336 -15.42 -2.40 15.62
N GLU A 337 -14.93 -3.01 16.70
CA GLU A 337 -14.54 -2.32 17.93
C GLU A 337 -13.42 -1.31 17.69
N LEU A 338 -12.42 -1.68 16.88
CA LEU A 338 -11.35 -0.74 16.49
C LEU A 338 -11.88 0.40 15.62
N ALA A 339 -12.81 0.12 14.69
CA ALA A 339 -13.43 1.15 13.86
C ALA A 339 -14.23 2.14 14.71
N ASP A 340 -15.04 1.66 15.64
CA ASP A 340 -15.80 2.51 16.57
C ASP A 340 -14.87 3.38 17.42
N LYS A 341 -13.81 2.80 17.97
CA LYS A 341 -12.80 3.50 18.76
C LYS A 341 -12.15 4.63 17.95
N TYR A 342 -11.57 4.29 16.80
CA TYR A 342 -10.79 5.28 16.04
C TYR A 342 -11.64 6.29 15.28
N ASN A 343 -12.89 5.97 14.90
CA ASN A 343 -13.86 6.95 14.43
C ASN A 343 -14.21 8.01 15.47
N GLN A 344 -14.14 7.67 16.77
CA GLN A 344 -14.32 8.63 17.86
C GLN A 344 -13.06 9.44 18.14
N GLU A 345 -11.89 8.82 18.01
CA GLU A 345 -10.59 9.46 18.30
C GLU A 345 -10.17 10.44 17.21
N TYR A 346 -10.41 10.11 15.95
CA TYR A 346 -10.02 10.91 14.76
C TYR A 346 -11.26 11.49 14.05
N LYS A 347 -12.02 12.32 14.76
CA LYS A 347 -13.20 13.03 14.22
C LYS A 347 -12.80 14.13 13.25
#